data_4d349019d95ffd87faed4282c32e76d2
#
_entry.id   4d349019d95ffd87faed4282c32e76d2
#
_cell.length_a   1.000
_cell.length_b   1.000
_cell.length_c   1.000
_cell.angle_alpha   90.00
_cell.angle_beta   90.00
_cell.angle_gamma   90.00
#
_symmetry.space_group_name_H-M   'P 1'
#
loop_
_entity.id
_entity.type
_entity.pdbx_description
1 polymer ?
#
loop_
_entity_poly.entity_id
_entity_poly.type
_entity_poly.pdbx_seq_one_letter_code
_entity_poly.pdbx_strand_id
1 'polypeptide(L)'
;NESVNELWICDKGRFGYHFADSQNRLSEPLTCSRSEQEPMSWEDTIGFVGDRLTNIGGELLTVVSGRLPNEDLYNLKKLTDHIGGKTALYTHMAGGDLTAQFGLSEGSNLADLDKGDAILVIASDLEEEAPVWWLRVKQAAERGVFLMVANPRQTKLSRYANLEVSYVYGQEVDALENEDLQKGLKEAENAVLFFGSEGLGLEGSAYLGQACADLMVETGHTGKPNNGLVGVWPRANDQGAWDIGWRPLDNLAAEMENAQVLYIIGADPAADDENLKALLEKRYDIPYNLTIVQDILKTETAKLADVILAAQSQVAREGTFTSGERRVQRFYPVTTPKGDSLPDFEIAARIGAELGIELKGRFPSIVFPQLAKEVPGYADLSYQKLAESHEQWPIIGREDLYYGGTGYKNDQGLGVQLAPLGGTVPSGAQTALMPESDLIAVPVTTLYDHGTTLLPSEVLAPRTPVPFLVLNPADAEKQKATDGMTVSVTVNGASSMVVVIVDQNIPVGFALLPRSMGISISEPSAIEIRMAEGQLA
;
A
#
# COMPACT_ATOMS: atom_id res chain seq x y z
N ASN A 1 -4.47 5.32 19.08
CA ASN A 1 -5.77 5.78 19.57
C ASN A 1 -6.67 4.58 19.87
N GLU A 2 -7.09 4.43 21.12
CA GLU A 2 -7.79 3.23 21.59
C GLU A 2 -9.17 3.02 20.97
N SER A 3 -9.84 4.09 20.62
CA SER A 3 -11.12 3.99 19.92
C SER A 3 -10.99 3.46 18.49
N VAL A 4 -9.77 3.47 17.92
CA VAL A 4 -9.48 2.96 16.58
C VAL A 4 -8.80 1.60 16.62
N ASN A 5 -7.75 1.45 17.42
CA ASN A 5 -6.88 0.27 17.43
C ASN A 5 -6.63 -0.32 18.83
N GLU A 6 -7.37 0.12 19.85
CA GLU A 6 -7.12 -0.22 21.27
C GLU A 6 -5.68 0.06 21.66
N LEU A 7 -5.06 -0.86 22.38
CA LEU A 7 -3.65 -0.77 22.79
C LEU A 7 -2.68 -1.37 21.76
N TRP A 8 -3.19 -1.84 20.63
CA TRP A 8 -2.41 -2.61 19.68
C TRP A 8 -1.68 -1.72 18.67
N ILE A 9 -0.47 -2.11 18.40
CA ILE A 9 0.36 -1.60 17.32
C ILE A 9 1.09 -2.79 16.71
N CYS A 10 1.15 -2.87 15.37
CA CYS A 10 1.85 -3.96 14.71
C CYS A 10 3.38 -3.82 14.86
N ASP A 11 4.10 -4.91 14.64
CA ASP A 11 5.55 -4.94 14.79
C ASP A 11 6.27 -3.94 13.86
N LYS A 12 5.77 -3.74 12.63
CA LYS A 12 6.30 -2.69 11.74
C LYS A 12 6.20 -1.30 12.38
N GLY A 13 5.04 -0.95 12.96
CA GLY A 13 4.85 0.33 13.64
C GLY A 13 5.70 0.47 14.89
N ARG A 14 5.86 -0.63 15.66
CA ARG A 14 6.58 -0.62 16.94
C ARG A 14 8.09 -0.66 16.80
N PHE A 15 8.61 -1.41 15.83
CA PHE A 15 10.04 -1.71 15.71
C PHE A 15 10.65 -1.28 14.37
N GLY A 16 9.84 -0.90 13.38
CA GLY A 16 10.30 -0.52 12.04
C GLY A 16 10.70 0.95 11.90
N TYR A 17 10.83 1.72 12.98
CA TYR A 17 11.13 3.17 12.94
C TYR A 17 12.61 3.50 12.68
N HIS A 18 13.51 2.52 12.65
CA HIS A 18 14.96 2.72 12.47
C HIS A 18 15.33 3.37 11.14
N PHE A 19 14.42 3.38 10.17
CA PHE A 19 14.61 4.18 8.95
C PHE A 19 14.83 5.68 9.25
N ALA A 20 14.30 6.18 10.37
CA ALA A 20 14.42 7.58 10.76
C ALA A 20 15.88 8.01 10.99
N ASP A 21 16.68 7.12 11.60
CA ASP A 21 18.09 7.37 11.96
C ASP A 21 19.09 6.60 11.09
N SER A 22 18.61 5.91 10.04
CA SER A 22 19.45 5.14 9.13
C SER A 22 20.58 5.99 8.54
N GLN A 23 21.74 5.38 8.35
CA GLN A 23 22.87 6.00 7.64
C GLN A 23 22.57 6.29 6.17
N ASN A 24 21.57 5.58 5.60
CA ASN A 24 21.10 5.78 4.23
C ASN A 24 20.09 6.92 4.11
N ARG A 25 19.84 7.69 5.18
CA ARG A 25 18.97 8.87 5.13
C ARG A 25 19.55 9.95 4.21
N LEU A 26 18.74 10.42 3.30
CA LEU A 26 19.05 11.60 2.49
C LEU A 26 18.93 12.85 3.36
N SER A 27 19.91 13.75 3.26
CA SER A 27 20.00 14.98 4.04
C SER A 27 20.00 16.25 3.18
N GLU A 28 20.31 16.12 1.91
CA GLU A 28 20.44 17.21 0.95
C GLU A 28 20.23 16.68 -0.48
N PRO A 29 19.90 17.55 -1.45
CA PRO A 29 19.81 17.13 -2.84
C PRO A 29 21.15 16.68 -3.38
N LEU A 30 21.12 15.71 -4.30
CA LEU A 30 22.29 15.17 -4.95
C LEU A 30 22.12 15.21 -6.47
N THR A 31 23.17 15.58 -7.20
CA THR A 31 23.32 15.25 -8.61
C THR A 31 24.10 13.97 -8.72
N CYS A 32 23.77 13.13 -9.69
CA CYS A 32 24.36 11.81 -9.83
C CYS A 32 25.02 11.67 -11.20
N SER A 33 26.27 11.23 -11.19
CA SER A 33 26.94 10.65 -12.34
C SER A 33 27.10 9.15 -12.09
N ARG A 34 27.41 8.36 -13.12
CA ARG A 34 27.56 6.88 -12.98
C ARG A 34 28.46 6.44 -11.82
N SER A 35 29.43 7.24 -11.44
CA SER A 35 30.43 6.90 -10.43
C SER A 35 30.33 7.70 -9.15
N GLU A 36 29.66 8.83 -9.16
CA GLU A 36 29.68 9.78 -8.05
C GLU A 36 28.32 10.45 -7.85
N GLN A 37 27.98 10.65 -6.58
CA GLN A 37 26.84 11.45 -6.15
C GLN A 37 27.40 12.66 -5.40
N GLU A 38 27.13 13.84 -5.92
CA GLU A 38 27.65 15.11 -5.38
C GLU A 38 26.49 15.95 -4.81
N PRO A 39 26.67 16.56 -3.63
CA PRO A 39 25.72 17.51 -3.09
C PRO A 39 25.49 18.70 -4.03
N MET A 40 24.23 19.12 -4.13
CA MET A 40 23.80 20.30 -4.87
C MET A 40 22.94 21.16 -3.97
N SER A 41 23.02 22.49 -4.10
CA SER A 41 22.15 23.38 -3.33
C SER A 41 20.69 23.20 -3.74
N TRP A 42 19.74 23.46 -2.83
CA TRP A 42 18.31 23.43 -3.19
C TRP A 42 17.97 24.42 -4.31
N GLU A 43 18.58 25.61 -4.32
CA GLU A 43 18.35 26.64 -5.34
C GLU A 43 18.77 26.13 -6.73
N ASP A 44 19.99 25.60 -6.85
CA ASP A 44 20.51 25.08 -8.11
C ASP A 44 19.71 23.83 -8.56
N THR A 45 19.36 22.96 -7.63
CA THR A 45 18.60 21.75 -7.93
C THR A 45 17.19 22.06 -8.43
N ILE A 46 16.48 22.96 -7.75
CA ILE A 46 15.13 23.38 -8.16
C ILE A 46 15.15 24.10 -9.50
N GLY A 47 16.13 24.98 -9.73
CA GLY A 47 16.33 25.65 -11.03
C GLY A 47 16.60 24.62 -12.13
N PHE A 48 17.51 23.66 -11.92
CA PHE A 48 17.80 22.60 -12.90
C PHE A 48 16.57 21.76 -13.23
N VAL A 49 15.84 21.29 -12.20
CA VAL A 49 14.62 20.49 -12.39
C VAL A 49 13.53 21.32 -13.10
N GLY A 50 13.34 22.59 -12.72
CA GLY A 50 12.40 23.51 -13.35
C GLY A 50 12.70 23.71 -14.85
N ASP A 51 13.96 23.94 -15.20
CA ASP A 51 14.39 24.08 -16.61
C ASP A 51 14.09 22.80 -17.42
N ARG A 52 14.34 21.64 -16.83
CA ARG A 52 14.09 20.33 -17.50
C ARG A 52 12.60 20.03 -17.65
N LEU A 53 11.76 20.50 -16.75
CA LEU A 53 10.32 20.31 -16.79
C LEU A 53 9.61 21.37 -17.65
N THR A 54 10.28 22.48 -17.99
CA THR A 54 9.71 23.52 -18.85
C THR A 54 9.41 22.96 -20.24
N ASN A 55 8.16 23.06 -20.67
CA ASN A 55 7.65 22.57 -21.96
C ASN A 55 7.75 21.05 -22.19
N ILE A 56 7.99 20.23 -21.18
CA ILE A 56 8.10 18.77 -21.31
C ILE A 56 6.73 18.12 -21.60
N GLY A 57 5.65 18.65 -21.03
CA GLY A 57 4.28 18.18 -21.28
C GLY A 57 4.09 16.69 -21.01
N GLY A 58 3.48 15.99 -21.97
CA GLY A 58 3.16 14.57 -21.87
C GLY A 58 4.36 13.61 -21.85
N GLU A 59 5.58 14.12 -22.03
CA GLU A 59 6.82 13.33 -21.91
C GLU A 59 7.30 13.22 -20.44
N LEU A 60 6.61 13.85 -19.49
CA LEU A 60 6.77 13.64 -18.06
C LEU A 60 5.90 12.49 -17.59
N LEU A 61 6.48 11.54 -16.86
CA LEU A 61 5.76 10.58 -16.02
C LEU A 61 6.13 10.80 -14.55
N THR A 62 5.13 11.11 -13.72
CA THR A 62 5.28 11.21 -12.27
C THR A 62 4.71 9.95 -11.61
N VAL A 63 5.55 9.23 -10.88
CA VAL A 63 5.21 7.99 -10.16
C VAL A 63 5.28 8.25 -8.66
N VAL A 64 4.17 8.01 -7.96
CA VAL A 64 4.08 8.16 -6.49
C VAL A 64 3.65 6.86 -5.84
N SER A 65 3.80 6.73 -4.53
CA SER A 65 3.20 5.62 -3.78
C SER A 65 2.38 6.09 -2.58
N GLY A 66 1.57 5.21 -2.01
CA GLY A 66 0.83 5.44 -0.77
C GLY A 66 1.69 5.53 0.50
N ARG A 67 3.01 5.68 0.38
CA ARG A 67 3.87 6.10 1.50
C ARG A 67 3.78 7.61 1.77
N LEU A 68 3.32 8.38 0.78
CA LEU A 68 3.25 9.84 0.86
C LEU A 68 1.97 10.31 1.55
N PRO A 69 2.05 11.34 2.41
CA PRO A 69 0.88 12.05 2.95
C PRO A 69 -0.02 12.68 1.88
N ASN A 70 -1.25 12.96 2.28
CA ASN A 70 -2.25 13.56 1.39
C ASN A 70 -1.80 14.92 0.83
N GLU A 71 -1.17 15.75 1.64
CA GLU A 71 -0.67 17.06 1.23
C GLU A 71 0.39 16.98 0.14
N ASP A 72 1.26 15.96 0.23
CA ASP A 72 2.29 15.72 -0.77
C ASP A 72 1.66 15.25 -2.08
N LEU A 73 0.81 14.22 -1.99
CA LEU A 73 0.10 13.68 -3.14
C LEU A 73 -0.70 14.77 -3.87
N TYR A 74 -1.35 15.67 -3.11
CA TYR A 74 -2.12 16.77 -3.67
C TYR A 74 -1.23 17.75 -4.44
N ASN A 75 -0.14 18.27 -3.84
CA ASN A 75 0.73 19.20 -4.50
C ASN A 75 1.46 18.59 -5.71
N LEU A 76 1.92 17.34 -5.60
CA LEU A 76 2.55 16.61 -6.71
C LEU A 76 1.58 16.39 -7.86
N LYS A 77 0.30 16.09 -7.57
CA LYS A 77 -0.75 15.96 -8.59
C LYS A 77 -0.97 17.30 -9.31
N LYS A 78 -1.12 18.39 -8.56
CA LYS A 78 -1.30 19.74 -9.12
C LYS A 78 -0.11 20.18 -9.98
N LEU A 79 1.12 19.87 -9.53
CA LEU A 79 2.33 20.15 -10.30
C LEU A 79 2.33 19.38 -11.63
N THR A 80 2.11 18.06 -11.57
CA THR A 80 2.13 17.21 -12.77
C THR A 80 1.02 17.58 -13.75
N ASP A 81 -0.19 17.84 -13.26
CA ASP A 81 -1.33 18.27 -14.08
C ASP A 81 -1.07 19.61 -14.76
N HIS A 82 -0.43 20.57 -14.06
CA HIS A 82 -0.06 21.87 -14.64
C HIS A 82 0.93 21.74 -15.81
N ILE A 83 1.90 20.85 -15.67
CA ILE A 83 2.88 20.54 -16.72
C ILE A 83 2.22 19.80 -17.90
N GLY A 84 1.09 19.11 -17.67
CA GLY A 84 0.45 18.22 -18.64
C GLY A 84 1.11 16.84 -18.68
N GLY A 85 1.80 16.44 -17.61
CA GLY A 85 2.46 15.15 -17.47
C GLY A 85 1.47 14.01 -17.15
N LYS A 86 1.93 12.78 -17.33
CA LYS A 86 1.22 11.58 -16.91
C LYS A 86 1.46 11.30 -15.42
N THR A 87 0.48 10.69 -14.76
CA THR A 87 0.52 10.32 -13.34
C THR A 87 0.37 8.82 -13.17
N ALA A 88 1.12 8.25 -12.22
CA ALA A 88 1.00 6.85 -11.86
C ALA A 88 1.06 6.64 -10.33
N LEU A 89 0.17 5.82 -9.81
CA LEU A 89 0.27 5.27 -8.45
C LEU A 89 1.01 3.92 -8.51
N TYR A 90 2.13 3.84 -7.84
CA TYR A 90 2.90 2.61 -7.70
C TYR A 90 2.26 1.71 -6.64
N THR A 91 1.37 0.85 -7.08
CA THR A 91 0.65 -0.14 -6.28
C THR A 91 0.34 -1.38 -7.12
N HIS A 92 0.05 -2.50 -6.49
CA HIS A 92 -0.37 -3.73 -7.15
C HIS A 92 -1.86 -4.06 -6.92
N MET A 93 -2.61 -3.15 -6.30
CA MET A 93 -4.02 -3.34 -5.97
C MET A 93 -4.85 -2.17 -6.51
N ALA A 94 -5.97 -2.49 -7.12
CA ALA A 94 -6.98 -1.54 -7.61
C ALA A 94 -8.29 -1.63 -6.80
N GLY A 95 -9.23 -0.72 -7.07
CA GLY A 95 -10.55 -0.69 -6.42
C GLY A 95 -10.76 0.50 -5.47
N GLY A 96 -9.81 1.47 -5.39
CA GLY A 96 -9.94 2.60 -4.47
C GLY A 96 -11.10 3.55 -4.77
N ASP A 97 -11.56 3.61 -6.03
CA ASP A 97 -12.79 4.35 -6.37
C ASP A 97 -14.04 3.68 -5.80
N LEU A 98 -14.04 2.35 -5.73
CA LEU A 98 -15.15 1.58 -5.16
C LEU A 98 -15.22 1.75 -3.64
N THR A 99 -14.08 1.73 -2.96
CA THR A 99 -14.02 2.07 -1.53
C THR A 99 -14.39 3.52 -1.27
N ALA A 100 -14.07 4.46 -2.16
CA ALA A 100 -14.54 5.83 -2.04
C ALA A 100 -16.06 5.95 -2.16
N GLN A 101 -16.69 5.13 -3.00
CA GLN A 101 -18.13 5.16 -3.26
C GLN A 101 -18.95 4.33 -2.27
N PHE A 102 -18.44 3.17 -1.85
CA PHE A 102 -19.17 2.16 -1.08
C PHE A 102 -18.42 1.72 0.20
N GLY A 103 -17.41 2.48 0.63
CA GLY A 103 -16.67 2.21 1.85
C GLY A 103 -17.46 2.45 3.13
N LEU A 104 -16.80 2.25 4.26
CA LEU A 104 -17.41 2.49 5.57
C LEU A 104 -17.90 3.93 5.71
N SER A 105 -19.06 4.10 6.33
CA SER A 105 -19.68 5.40 6.57
C SER A 105 -19.22 6.05 7.87
N GLU A 106 -19.48 7.34 8.01
CA GLU A 106 -19.26 8.07 9.26
C GLU A 106 -19.93 7.35 10.44
N GLY A 107 -19.25 7.31 11.58
CA GLY A 107 -19.70 6.60 12.78
C GLY A 107 -19.36 5.12 12.81
N SER A 108 -18.67 4.58 11.80
CA SER A 108 -18.24 3.17 11.80
C SER A 108 -17.09 2.93 12.77
N ASN A 109 -17.19 1.83 13.53
CA ASN A 109 -16.09 1.30 14.34
C ASN A 109 -16.22 -0.23 14.43
N LEU A 110 -15.18 -0.96 14.05
CA LEU A 110 -15.15 -2.42 14.14
C LEU A 110 -15.33 -2.95 15.58
N ALA A 111 -15.10 -2.10 16.60
CA ALA A 111 -15.36 -2.45 17.98
C ALA A 111 -16.84 -2.57 18.32
N ASP A 112 -17.70 -1.91 17.55
CA ASP A 112 -19.14 -1.87 17.78
C ASP A 112 -19.87 -3.06 17.14
N LEU A 113 -19.18 -3.83 16.28
CA LEU A 113 -19.73 -5.03 15.67
C LEU A 113 -19.86 -6.16 16.68
N ASP A 114 -21.03 -6.80 16.73
CA ASP A 114 -21.32 -7.91 17.64
C ASP A 114 -22.27 -8.95 17.01
N LYS A 115 -22.99 -9.67 17.85
CA LYS A 115 -23.92 -10.71 17.43
C LYS A 115 -25.08 -10.14 16.62
N GLY A 116 -25.25 -10.61 15.40
CA GLY A 116 -26.23 -10.16 14.43
C GLY A 116 -25.59 -9.45 13.24
N ASP A 117 -24.31 -9.06 13.38
CA ASP A 117 -23.52 -8.47 12.31
C ASP A 117 -22.68 -9.52 11.57
N ALA A 118 -22.17 -9.18 10.38
CA ALA A 118 -21.32 -10.04 9.57
C ALA A 118 -20.02 -9.33 9.17
N ILE A 119 -18.95 -10.11 9.03
CA ILE A 119 -17.71 -9.70 8.40
C ILE A 119 -17.36 -10.74 7.34
N LEU A 120 -17.04 -10.27 6.12
CA LEU A 120 -16.41 -11.07 5.08
C LEU A 120 -14.98 -10.59 4.86
N VAL A 121 -14.02 -11.54 4.83
CA VAL A 121 -12.64 -11.29 4.41
C VAL A 121 -12.37 -12.16 3.19
N ILE A 122 -11.99 -11.55 2.06
CA ILE A 122 -11.72 -12.25 0.81
C ILE A 122 -10.39 -11.84 0.18
N ALA A 123 -9.66 -12.81 -0.37
CA ALA A 123 -8.37 -12.62 -1.03
C ALA A 123 -7.36 -11.82 -0.19
N SER A 124 -7.32 -12.09 1.12
CA SER A 124 -6.42 -11.42 2.07
C SER A 124 -6.02 -12.31 3.23
N ASP A 125 -4.74 -12.32 3.56
CA ASP A 125 -4.23 -12.78 4.85
C ASP A 125 -4.02 -11.58 5.77
N LEU A 126 -5.07 -11.19 6.50
CA LEU A 126 -5.04 -10.01 7.36
C LEU A 126 -3.92 -10.05 8.42
N GLU A 127 -3.44 -11.23 8.82
CA GLU A 127 -2.32 -11.30 9.78
C GLU A 127 -1.03 -10.76 9.17
N GLU A 128 -0.80 -11.07 7.91
CA GLU A 128 0.39 -10.64 7.17
C GLU A 128 0.23 -9.22 6.62
N GLU A 129 -0.95 -8.85 6.15
CA GLU A 129 -1.20 -7.59 5.45
C GLU A 129 -1.58 -6.45 6.40
N ALA A 130 -2.44 -6.72 7.39
CA ALA A 130 -3.01 -5.72 8.30
C ALA A 130 -3.26 -6.29 9.72
N PRO A 131 -2.20 -6.59 10.49
CA PRO A 131 -2.30 -7.32 11.76
C PRO A 131 -3.24 -6.69 12.80
N VAL A 132 -3.39 -5.37 12.79
CA VAL A 132 -4.31 -4.70 13.72
C VAL A 132 -5.77 -4.96 13.30
N TRP A 133 -6.08 -4.97 12.01
CA TRP A 133 -7.41 -5.38 11.54
C TRP A 133 -7.66 -6.87 11.81
N TRP A 134 -6.66 -7.72 11.64
CA TRP A 134 -6.78 -9.13 12.04
C TRP A 134 -7.24 -9.27 13.50
N LEU A 135 -6.62 -8.52 14.43
CA LEU A 135 -7.03 -8.52 15.84
C LEU A 135 -8.47 -8.01 16.02
N ARG A 136 -8.86 -6.94 15.33
CA ARG A 136 -10.21 -6.36 15.42
C ARG A 136 -11.27 -7.32 14.88
N VAL A 137 -11.01 -7.98 13.75
CA VAL A 137 -11.91 -8.99 13.14
C VAL A 137 -12.01 -10.22 14.05
N LYS A 138 -10.90 -10.71 14.59
CA LYS A 138 -10.89 -11.78 15.57
C LYS A 138 -11.76 -11.43 16.79
N GLN A 139 -11.56 -10.25 17.38
CA GLN A 139 -12.34 -9.80 18.53
C GLN A 139 -13.84 -9.67 18.21
N ALA A 140 -14.19 -9.21 17.01
CA ALA A 140 -15.58 -9.15 16.55
C ALA A 140 -16.18 -10.57 16.46
N ALA A 141 -15.46 -11.53 15.89
CA ALA A 141 -15.88 -12.94 15.88
C ALA A 141 -16.07 -13.52 17.30
N GLU A 142 -15.19 -13.20 18.25
CA GLU A 142 -15.30 -13.61 19.65
C GLU A 142 -16.53 -12.97 20.35
N ARG A 143 -17.00 -11.80 19.89
CA ARG A 143 -18.27 -11.17 20.35
C ARG A 143 -19.52 -11.77 19.69
N GLY A 144 -19.36 -12.61 18.67
CA GLY A 144 -20.45 -13.33 18.01
C GLY A 144 -20.84 -12.80 16.63
N VAL A 145 -20.01 -11.96 16.03
CA VAL A 145 -20.13 -11.58 14.60
C VAL A 145 -20.01 -12.82 13.73
N PHE A 146 -20.85 -12.93 12.70
CA PHE A 146 -20.79 -14.01 11.71
C PHE A 146 -19.59 -13.75 10.78
N LEU A 147 -18.46 -14.38 11.10
CA LEU A 147 -17.23 -14.24 10.32
C LEU A 147 -17.19 -15.23 9.17
N MET A 148 -17.03 -14.69 7.96
CA MET A 148 -16.82 -15.44 6.72
C MET A 148 -15.40 -15.17 6.20
N VAL A 149 -14.69 -16.23 5.83
CA VAL A 149 -13.34 -16.14 5.24
C VAL A 149 -13.37 -16.87 3.90
N ALA A 150 -13.09 -16.15 2.82
CA ALA A 150 -13.00 -16.69 1.48
C ALA A 150 -11.54 -16.57 0.98
N ASN A 151 -10.83 -17.69 0.89
CA ASN A 151 -9.42 -17.69 0.48
C ASN A 151 -9.03 -19.02 -0.18
N PRO A 152 -8.06 -19.04 -1.12
CA PRO A 152 -7.57 -20.28 -1.74
C PRO A 152 -6.85 -21.22 -0.77
N ARG A 153 -6.31 -20.67 0.30
CA ARG A 153 -5.59 -21.39 1.37
C ARG A 153 -6.13 -21.02 2.74
N GLN A 154 -5.90 -21.86 3.72
CA GLN A 154 -6.23 -21.52 5.11
C GLN A 154 -5.30 -20.42 5.63
N THR A 155 -5.90 -19.39 6.22
CA THR A 155 -5.21 -18.32 6.96
C THR A 155 -5.40 -18.54 8.47
N LYS A 156 -4.68 -17.81 9.30
CA LYS A 156 -4.90 -17.90 10.76
C LYS A 156 -6.28 -17.40 11.19
N LEU A 157 -6.93 -16.60 10.36
CA LEU A 157 -8.29 -16.13 10.61
C LEU A 157 -9.34 -17.24 10.46
N SER A 158 -9.08 -18.26 9.61
CA SER A 158 -9.96 -19.41 9.37
C SER A 158 -10.42 -20.11 10.65
N ARG A 159 -9.56 -20.19 11.67
CA ARG A 159 -9.90 -20.81 12.96
C ARG A 159 -11.00 -20.08 13.76
N TYR A 160 -11.34 -18.86 13.40
CA TYR A 160 -12.39 -18.04 14.02
C TYR A 160 -13.62 -17.92 13.12
N ALA A 161 -13.54 -18.39 11.86
CA ALA A 161 -14.61 -18.28 10.88
C ALA A 161 -15.79 -19.18 11.23
N ASN A 162 -16.99 -18.64 11.01
CA ASN A 162 -18.24 -19.41 11.03
C ASN A 162 -18.48 -20.11 9.68
N LEU A 163 -17.96 -19.49 8.60
CA LEU A 163 -18.02 -20.03 7.25
C LEU A 163 -16.65 -19.84 6.57
N GLU A 164 -16.07 -20.93 6.08
CA GLU A 164 -14.91 -20.90 5.18
C GLU A 164 -15.37 -21.22 3.76
N VAL A 165 -15.02 -20.36 2.81
CA VAL A 165 -15.25 -20.56 1.38
C VAL A 165 -13.90 -20.74 0.70
N SER A 166 -13.55 -21.97 0.38
CA SER A 166 -12.32 -22.28 -0.36
C SER A 166 -12.60 -22.21 -1.86
N TYR A 167 -11.71 -21.55 -2.59
CA TYR A 167 -11.75 -21.44 -4.04
C TYR A 167 -10.37 -21.66 -4.64
N VAL A 168 -10.27 -21.78 -5.96
CA VAL A 168 -8.98 -21.87 -6.67
C VAL A 168 -8.58 -20.46 -7.10
N TYR A 169 -7.30 -20.09 -7.02
CA TYR A 169 -6.81 -18.82 -7.52
C TYR A 169 -7.35 -18.55 -8.93
N GLY A 170 -7.85 -17.34 -9.17
CA GLY A 170 -8.56 -16.95 -10.39
C GLY A 170 -10.08 -17.17 -10.33
N GLN A 171 -10.64 -17.65 -9.21
CA GLN A 171 -12.09 -17.83 -9.01
C GLN A 171 -12.62 -16.97 -7.84
N GLU A 172 -11.94 -15.87 -7.51
CA GLU A 172 -12.28 -15.00 -6.38
C GLU A 172 -13.68 -14.41 -6.53
N VAL A 173 -14.04 -14.01 -7.75
CA VAL A 173 -15.36 -13.43 -8.04
C VAL A 173 -16.45 -14.49 -7.93
N ASP A 174 -16.22 -15.71 -8.45
CA ASP A 174 -17.17 -16.82 -8.38
C ASP A 174 -17.43 -17.25 -6.93
N ALA A 175 -16.42 -17.10 -6.05
CA ALA A 175 -16.55 -17.43 -4.63
C ALA A 175 -17.61 -16.57 -3.93
N LEU A 176 -17.89 -15.36 -4.40
CA LEU A 176 -18.95 -14.49 -3.88
C LEU A 176 -20.37 -14.97 -4.23
N GLU A 177 -20.51 -15.88 -5.21
CA GLU A 177 -21.78 -16.52 -5.56
C GLU A 177 -22.19 -17.64 -4.58
N ASN A 178 -21.34 -17.97 -3.60
CA ASN A 178 -21.64 -18.98 -2.59
C ASN A 178 -22.93 -18.65 -1.84
N GLU A 179 -23.91 -19.56 -1.85
CA GLU A 179 -25.25 -19.34 -1.28
C GLU A 179 -25.22 -19.05 0.23
N ASP A 180 -24.37 -19.74 0.99
CA ASP A 180 -24.27 -19.57 2.43
C ASP A 180 -23.60 -18.22 2.78
N LEU A 181 -22.64 -17.77 1.97
CA LEU A 181 -22.02 -16.45 2.10
C LEU A 181 -23.05 -15.34 1.84
N GLN A 182 -23.76 -15.40 0.72
CA GLN A 182 -24.81 -14.44 0.39
C GLN A 182 -25.93 -14.41 1.42
N LYS A 183 -26.30 -15.57 1.93
CA LYS A 183 -27.29 -15.68 3.01
C LYS A 183 -26.79 -15.03 4.29
N GLY A 184 -25.53 -15.29 4.68
CA GLY A 184 -24.93 -14.68 5.87
C GLY A 184 -24.93 -13.15 5.81
N LEU A 185 -24.63 -12.57 4.64
CA LEU A 185 -24.72 -11.12 4.45
C LEU A 185 -26.17 -10.62 4.47
N LYS A 186 -27.11 -11.28 3.77
CA LYS A 186 -28.52 -10.85 3.72
C LYS A 186 -29.23 -10.88 5.08
N GLU A 187 -28.82 -11.78 5.97
CA GLU A 187 -29.40 -11.93 7.31
C GLU A 187 -28.75 -10.99 8.35
N ALA A 188 -27.61 -10.36 8.03
CA ALA A 188 -26.90 -9.49 8.95
C ALA A 188 -27.60 -8.13 9.13
N GLU A 189 -27.52 -7.56 10.33
CA GLU A 189 -27.95 -6.19 10.61
C GLU A 189 -26.98 -5.18 10.00
N ASN A 190 -25.67 -5.41 10.18
CA ASN A 190 -24.59 -4.68 9.57
C ASN A 190 -23.57 -5.65 8.96
N ALA A 191 -22.91 -5.23 7.88
CA ALA A 191 -21.86 -6.03 7.27
C ALA A 191 -20.69 -5.18 6.81
N VAL A 192 -19.48 -5.68 7.10
CA VAL A 192 -18.20 -5.12 6.63
C VAL A 192 -17.50 -6.15 5.76
N LEU A 193 -17.05 -5.72 4.59
CA LEU A 193 -16.35 -6.57 3.64
C LEU A 193 -14.93 -6.06 3.43
N PHE A 194 -13.94 -6.87 3.83
CA PHE A 194 -12.52 -6.67 3.54
C PHE A 194 -12.15 -7.42 2.28
N PHE A 195 -11.62 -6.72 1.29
CA PHE A 195 -11.04 -7.35 0.09
C PHE A 195 -9.57 -6.99 -0.04
N GLY A 196 -8.76 -7.96 -0.42
CA GLY A 196 -7.33 -7.80 -0.62
C GLY A 196 -6.92 -8.10 -2.05
N SER A 197 -5.65 -8.49 -2.20
CA SER A 197 -5.06 -8.79 -3.50
C SER A 197 -4.16 -10.03 -3.46
N GLU A 198 -4.40 -10.94 -2.51
CA GLU A 198 -3.68 -12.22 -2.49
C GLU A 198 -3.95 -13.00 -3.76
N GLY A 199 -2.88 -13.35 -4.48
CA GLY A 199 -3.00 -14.05 -5.75
C GLY A 199 -3.48 -13.21 -6.93
N LEU A 200 -3.62 -11.89 -6.77
CA LEU A 200 -4.17 -10.99 -7.79
C LEU A 200 -3.16 -9.91 -8.18
N GLY A 201 -3.27 -9.42 -9.43
CA GLY A 201 -2.69 -8.17 -9.89
C GLY A 201 -3.72 -7.04 -9.91
N LEU A 202 -3.40 -5.95 -10.64
CA LEU A 202 -4.27 -4.78 -10.75
C LEU A 202 -5.64 -5.14 -11.33
N GLU A 203 -5.68 -5.84 -12.45
CA GLU A 203 -6.92 -6.22 -13.13
C GLU A 203 -7.79 -7.11 -12.23
N GLY A 204 -7.22 -8.17 -11.67
CA GLY A 204 -7.95 -9.09 -10.81
C GLY A 204 -8.50 -8.43 -9.55
N SER A 205 -7.73 -7.56 -8.90
CA SER A 205 -8.19 -6.80 -7.74
C SER A 205 -9.27 -5.77 -8.08
N ALA A 206 -9.23 -5.18 -9.29
CA ALA A 206 -10.30 -4.31 -9.77
C ALA A 206 -11.63 -5.08 -9.94
N TYR A 207 -11.59 -6.24 -10.57
CA TYR A 207 -12.78 -7.09 -10.77
C TYR A 207 -13.33 -7.61 -9.44
N LEU A 208 -12.45 -8.05 -8.54
CA LEU A 208 -12.86 -8.46 -7.19
C LEU A 208 -13.51 -7.31 -6.43
N GLY A 209 -12.89 -6.13 -6.43
CA GLY A 209 -13.44 -4.94 -5.77
C GLY A 209 -14.83 -4.58 -6.32
N GLN A 210 -15.03 -4.69 -7.64
CA GLN A 210 -16.33 -4.46 -8.27
C GLN A 210 -17.37 -5.49 -7.81
N ALA A 211 -17.05 -6.78 -7.82
CA ALA A 211 -17.96 -7.82 -7.38
C ALA A 211 -18.32 -7.67 -5.89
N CYS A 212 -17.34 -7.29 -5.06
CA CYS A 212 -17.58 -6.97 -3.64
C CYS A 212 -18.52 -5.76 -3.48
N ALA A 213 -18.36 -4.72 -4.28
CA ALA A 213 -19.24 -3.55 -4.24
C ALA A 213 -20.67 -3.91 -4.68
N ASP A 214 -20.84 -4.68 -5.75
CA ASP A 214 -22.12 -5.18 -6.22
C ASP A 214 -22.83 -5.96 -5.09
N LEU A 215 -22.13 -6.90 -4.46
CA LEU A 215 -22.65 -7.72 -3.37
C LEU A 215 -23.12 -6.87 -2.17
N MET A 216 -22.34 -5.85 -1.78
CA MET A 216 -22.70 -4.97 -0.67
C MET A 216 -23.90 -4.08 -0.99
N VAL A 217 -24.04 -3.63 -2.25
CA VAL A 217 -25.23 -2.88 -2.72
C VAL A 217 -26.46 -3.80 -2.75
N GLU A 218 -26.34 -5.00 -3.31
CA GLU A 218 -27.45 -5.96 -3.42
C GLU A 218 -27.97 -6.43 -2.05
N THR A 219 -27.08 -6.56 -1.08
CA THR A 219 -27.43 -6.97 0.30
C THR A 219 -27.84 -5.79 1.19
N GLY A 220 -27.73 -4.54 0.71
CA GLY A 220 -28.18 -3.33 1.41
C GLY A 220 -27.22 -2.84 2.50
N HIS A 221 -25.94 -3.21 2.41
CA HIS A 221 -24.88 -2.88 3.38
C HIS A 221 -23.96 -1.74 2.92
N THR A 222 -24.57 -0.62 2.52
CA THR A 222 -23.85 0.59 2.11
C THR A 222 -24.50 1.84 2.71
N GLY A 223 -23.72 2.91 2.91
CA GLY A 223 -24.22 4.22 3.33
C GLY A 223 -24.74 4.30 4.76
N LYS A 224 -24.46 3.33 5.60
CA LYS A 224 -24.80 3.29 7.03
C LYS A 224 -23.53 3.06 7.86
N PRO A 225 -23.49 3.48 9.14
CA PRO A 225 -22.39 3.10 10.04
C PRO A 225 -22.22 1.57 10.07
N ASN A 226 -20.98 1.11 10.18
CA ASN A 226 -20.61 -0.30 10.23
C ASN A 226 -21.04 -1.14 9.00
N ASN A 227 -21.27 -0.48 7.86
CA ASN A 227 -21.59 -1.13 6.59
C ASN A 227 -20.70 -0.56 5.49
N GLY A 228 -20.08 -1.43 4.68
CA GLY A 228 -19.31 -1.02 3.53
C GLY A 228 -18.05 -1.85 3.27
N LEU A 229 -17.31 -1.40 2.26
CA LEU A 229 -16.06 -2.00 1.82
C LEU A 229 -14.86 -1.45 2.59
N VAL A 230 -13.87 -2.30 2.80
CA VAL A 230 -12.54 -1.93 3.28
C VAL A 230 -11.50 -2.54 2.34
N GLY A 231 -10.71 -1.70 1.69
CA GLY A 231 -9.57 -2.16 0.90
C GLY A 231 -8.38 -2.47 1.80
N VAL A 232 -7.84 -3.68 1.69
CA VAL A 232 -6.61 -4.08 2.39
C VAL A 232 -5.41 -3.62 1.58
N TRP A 233 -5.13 -2.32 1.65
CA TRP A 233 -4.15 -1.66 0.81
C TRP A 233 -2.70 -2.02 1.17
N PRO A 234 -1.82 -2.11 0.16
CA PRO A 234 -0.39 -2.38 0.37
C PRO A 234 0.35 -1.29 1.16
N ARG A 235 -0.11 -0.04 1.06
CA ARG A 235 0.52 1.13 1.70
C ARG A 235 -0.49 1.93 2.50
N ALA A 236 0.00 2.63 3.52
CA ALA A 236 -0.82 3.32 4.52
C ALA A 236 -1.76 4.39 3.94
N ASN A 237 -1.41 5.00 2.81
CA ASN A 237 -2.16 6.08 2.18
C ASN A 237 -2.53 5.79 0.72
N ASP A 238 -2.60 4.52 0.29
CA ASP A 238 -3.08 4.21 -1.05
C ASP A 238 -4.50 4.73 -1.25
N GLN A 239 -5.38 4.62 -0.25
CA GLN A 239 -6.72 5.20 -0.34
C GLN A 239 -6.70 6.72 -0.53
N GLY A 240 -5.85 7.44 0.21
CA GLY A 240 -5.70 8.88 0.01
C GLY A 240 -5.18 9.24 -1.38
N ALA A 241 -4.29 8.42 -1.95
CA ALA A 241 -3.84 8.60 -3.32
C ALA A 241 -4.99 8.42 -4.32
N TRP A 242 -5.83 7.39 -4.14
CA TRP A 242 -7.03 7.19 -4.95
C TRP A 242 -8.00 8.36 -4.83
N ASP A 243 -8.29 8.81 -3.61
CA ASP A 243 -9.20 9.93 -3.35
C ASP A 243 -8.73 11.24 -4.03
N ILE A 244 -7.41 11.48 -4.08
CA ILE A 244 -6.78 12.65 -4.73
C ILE A 244 -6.70 12.52 -6.26
N GLY A 245 -6.98 11.33 -6.81
CA GLY A 245 -7.03 11.09 -8.25
C GLY A 245 -5.79 10.44 -8.85
N TRP A 246 -4.90 9.90 -8.04
CA TRP A 246 -3.83 9.03 -8.52
C TRP A 246 -4.39 7.65 -8.86
N ARG A 247 -3.90 7.06 -9.95
CA ARG A 247 -4.33 5.73 -10.42
C ARG A 247 -3.11 4.90 -10.82
N PRO A 248 -3.12 3.58 -10.60
CA PRO A 248 -2.13 2.73 -11.23
C PRO A 248 -2.27 2.76 -12.75
N LEU A 249 -1.21 2.40 -13.45
CA LEU A 249 -1.22 2.23 -14.91
C LEU A 249 -1.10 0.74 -15.22
N ASP A 250 -1.89 0.26 -16.18
CA ASP A 250 -1.91 -1.15 -16.60
C ASP A 250 -0.53 -1.61 -17.11
N ASN A 251 0.22 -0.71 -17.74
CA ASN A 251 1.56 -1.00 -18.22
C ASN A 251 2.55 0.09 -17.77
N LEU A 252 2.85 0.10 -16.48
CA LEU A 252 3.79 1.06 -15.90
C LEU A 252 5.17 0.99 -16.55
N ALA A 253 5.67 -0.21 -16.84
CA ALA A 253 7.00 -0.39 -17.43
C ALA A 253 7.12 0.31 -18.80
N ALA A 254 6.13 0.13 -19.68
CA ALA A 254 6.13 0.80 -20.98
C ALA A 254 6.04 2.33 -20.86
N GLU A 255 5.24 2.84 -19.91
CA GLU A 255 5.14 4.27 -19.69
C GLU A 255 6.45 4.84 -19.11
N MET A 256 7.13 4.10 -18.21
CA MET A 256 8.46 4.46 -17.71
C MET A 256 9.52 4.46 -18.82
N GLU A 257 9.48 3.48 -19.74
CA GLU A 257 10.41 3.41 -20.87
C GLU A 257 10.24 4.58 -21.83
N ASN A 258 9.00 4.97 -22.11
CA ASN A 258 8.65 6.01 -23.09
C ASN A 258 8.79 7.45 -22.54
N ALA A 259 8.78 7.66 -21.24
CA ALA A 259 8.89 8.98 -20.66
C ALA A 259 10.29 9.58 -20.88
N GLN A 260 10.41 10.84 -21.34
CA GLN A 260 11.68 11.55 -21.39
C GLN A 260 12.13 11.93 -19.97
N VAL A 261 11.22 12.48 -19.16
CA VAL A 261 11.46 12.75 -17.75
C VAL A 261 10.63 11.79 -16.90
N LEU A 262 11.30 11.03 -16.04
CA LEU A 262 10.71 10.12 -15.08
C LEU A 262 10.95 10.68 -13.67
N TYR A 263 9.87 11.03 -12.97
CA TYR A 263 9.91 11.56 -11.61
C TYR A 263 9.27 10.56 -10.64
N ILE A 264 10.08 9.89 -9.83
CA ILE A 264 9.66 8.83 -8.89
C ILE A 264 9.75 9.37 -7.46
N ILE A 265 8.63 9.34 -6.75
CA ILE A 265 8.51 9.89 -5.40
C ILE A 265 7.98 8.83 -4.43
N GLY A 266 8.76 8.56 -3.39
CA GLY A 266 8.35 7.66 -2.32
C GLY A 266 8.09 6.21 -2.79
N ALA A 267 8.73 5.77 -3.88
CA ALA A 267 8.63 4.41 -4.43
C ALA A 267 10.02 3.86 -4.76
N ASP A 268 10.17 2.54 -4.70
CA ASP A 268 11.44 1.86 -4.98
C ASP A 268 11.27 0.69 -5.98
N PRO A 269 10.82 1.00 -7.23
CA PRO A 269 10.58 -0.04 -8.23
C PRO A 269 11.82 -0.88 -8.57
N ALA A 270 13.03 -0.35 -8.43
CA ALA A 270 14.25 -1.12 -8.66
C ALA A 270 14.55 -2.16 -7.57
N ALA A 271 14.07 -1.95 -6.34
CA ALA A 271 14.18 -2.96 -5.28
C ALA A 271 13.07 -4.01 -5.37
N ASP A 272 11.90 -3.62 -5.86
CA ASP A 272 10.73 -4.50 -5.91
C ASP A 272 10.75 -5.43 -7.14
N ASP A 273 11.33 -4.99 -8.27
CA ASP A 273 11.25 -5.69 -9.56
C ASP A 273 12.53 -5.55 -10.40
N GLU A 274 13.20 -6.66 -10.67
CA GLU A 274 14.46 -6.71 -11.46
C GLU A 274 14.24 -6.24 -12.92
N ASN A 275 13.06 -6.39 -13.50
CA ASN A 275 12.79 -5.88 -14.86
C ASN A 275 12.70 -4.36 -14.85
N LEU A 276 12.05 -3.76 -13.83
CA LEU A 276 12.02 -2.31 -13.65
C LEU A 276 13.41 -1.74 -13.35
N LYS A 277 14.21 -2.45 -12.57
CA LYS A 277 15.61 -2.10 -12.34
C LYS A 277 16.40 -2.07 -13.64
N ALA A 278 16.36 -3.14 -14.43
CA ALA A 278 17.03 -3.21 -15.73
C ALA A 278 16.56 -2.11 -16.70
N LEU A 279 15.28 -1.74 -16.65
CA LEU A 279 14.75 -0.63 -17.41
C LEU A 279 15.37 0.70 -16.97
N LEU A 280 15.44 0.97 -15.67
CA LEU A 280 16.04 2.19 -15.12
C LEU A 280 17.52 2.29 -15.46
N GLU A 281 18.28 1.17 -15.40
CA GLU A 281 19.69 1.10 -15.80
C GLU A 281 19.86 1.48 -17.28
N LYS A 282 19.00 0.99 -18.18
CA LYS A 282 19.05 1.34 -19.61
C LYS A 282 18.72 2.81 -19.84
N ARG A 283 17.76 3.37 -19.11
CA ARG A 283 17.37 4.79 -19.26
C ARG A 283 18.52 5.74 -19.05
N TYR A 284 19.40 5.44 -18.12
CA TYR A 284 20.59 6.26 -17.82
C TYR A 284 21.51 6.46 -19.04
N ASP A 285 21.52 5.53 -19.99
CA ASP A 285 22.34 5.58 -21.20
C ASP A 285 21.67 6.30 -22.37
N ILE A 286 20.40 6.66 -22.24
CA ILE A 286 19.65 7.31 -23.33
C ILE A 286 19.83 8.83 -23.21
N PRO A 287 20.42 9.49 -24.24
CA PRO A 287 20.58 10.93 -24.23
C PRO A 287 19.24 11.66 -24.04
N TYR A 288 19.26 12.72 -23.25
CA TYR A 288 18.10 13.59 -22.92
C TYR A 288 17.09 12.98 -21.97
N ASN A 289 17.15 11.68 -21.66
CA ASN A 289 16.36 11.13 -20.57
C ASN A 289 16.85 11.69 -19.24
N LEU A 290 15.90 11.87 -18.32
CA LEU A 290 16.19 12.30 -16.96
C LEU A 290 15.36 11.47 -15.99
N THR A 291 16.01 10.90 -15.00
CA THR A 291 15.36 10.21 -13.88
C THR A 291 15.59 11.02 -12.60
N ILE A 292 14.50 11.54 -12.04
CA ILE A 292 14.48 12.28 -10.78
C ILE A 292 13.88 11.35 -9.72
N VAL A 293 14.57 11.16 -8.61
CA VAL A 293 14.05 10.39 -7.48
C VAL A 293 13.94 11.29 -6.25
N GLN A 294 12.79 11.28 -5.61
CA GLN A 294 12.54 11.98 -4.37
C GLN A 294 12.16 10.97 -3.30
N ASP A 295 12.99 10.80 -2.31
CA ASP A 295 12.75 9.83 -1.23
C ASP A 295 13.43 10.28 0.07
N ILE A 296 13.12 9.58 1.13
CA ILE A 296 13.71 9.76 2.46
C ILE A 296 15.04 9.00 2.61
N LEU A 297 15.25 7.96 1.82
CA LEU A 297 16.40 7.05 1.86
C LEU A 297 17.07 6.95 0.50
N LYS A 298 18.35 6.57 0.51
CA LYS A 298 19.10 6.21 -0.68
C LYS A 298 18.72 4.79 -1.13
N THR A 299 17.56 4.69 -1.80
CA THR A 299 16.95 3.44 -2.28
C THR A 299 17.71 2.86 -3.48
N GLU A 300 17.37 1.62 -3.91
CA GLU A 300 17.93 1.04 -5.14
C GLU A 300 17.55 1.89 -6.36
N THR A 301 16.32 2.42 -6.41
CA THR A 301 15.89 3.35 -7.45
C THR A 301 16.69 4.67 -7.41
N ALA A 302 16.94 5.20 -6.20
CA ALA A 302 17.73 6.43 -6.05
C ALA A 302 19.18 6.28 -6.52
N LYS A 303 19.75 5.07 -6.47
CA LYS A 303 21.08 4.80 -7.01
C LYS A 303 21.16 4.90 -8.53
N LEU A 304 20.02 4.80 -9.22
CA LEU A 304 19.87 4.84 -10.67
C LEU A 304 19.33 6.19 -11.18
N ALA A 305 19.19 7.18 -10.28
CA ALA A 305 18.71 8.52 -10.62
C ALA A 305 19.82 9.43 -11.14
N ASP A 306 19.45 10.43 -11.95
CA ASP A 306 20.32 11.55 -12.34
C ASP A 306 20.30 12.65 -11.29
N VAL A 307 19.14 12.83 -10.62
CA VAL A 307 18.93 13.80 -9.54
C VAL A 307 18.17 13.15 -8.40
N ILE A 308 18.63 13.38 -7.17
CA ILE A 308 17.96 12.93 -5.97
C ILE A 308 17.53 14.14 -5.15
N LEU A 309 16.25 14.19 -4.80
CA LEU A 309 15.66 15.21 -3.94
C LEU A 309 15.44 14.60 -2.54
N ALA A 310 16.08 15.20 -1.53
CA ALA A 310 16.03 14.69 -0.16
C ALA A 310 14.71 15.07 0.52
N ALA A 311 13.83 14.09 0.70
CA ALA A 311 12.54 14.27 1.34
C ALA A 311 12.60 14.11 2.87
N GLN A 312 11.68 14.78 3.57
CA GLN A 312 11.48 14.62 5.00
C GLN A 312 10.65 13.37 5.29
N SER A 313 11.11 12.61 6.28
CA SER A 313 10.34 11.49 6.81
C SER A 313 9.09 11.96 7.55
N GLN A 314 8.04 11.13 7.53
CA GLN A 314 6.80 11.37 8.29
C GLN A 314 7.02 11.52 9.80
N VAL A 315 8.10 10.97 10.37
CA VAL A 315 8.44 11.17 11.79
C VAL A 315 9.08 12.52 12.10
N ALA A 316 9.48 13.28 11.08
CA ALA A 316 10.13 14.59 11.21
C ALA A 316 9.23 15.75 10.76
N ARG A 317 8.00 15.49 10.38
CA ARG A 317 7.05 16.49 9.88
C ARG A 317 5.61 16.14 10.23
N GLU A 318 4.71 17.01 9.88
CA GLU A 318 3.28 16.87 10.04
C GLU A 318 2.62 16.54 8.68
N GLY A 319 1.45 15.94 8.72
CA GLY A 319 0.64 15.63 7.54
C GLY A 319 -0.57 14.76 7.88
N THR A 320 -1.25 14.27 6.84
CA THR A 320 -2.41 13.40 6.98
C THR A 320 -2.31 12.14 6.12
N PHE A 321 -2.87 11.02 6.62
CA PHE A 321 -3.09 9.79 5.89
C PHE A 321 -4.57 9.42 5.86
N THR A 322 -5.00 8.76 4.81
CA THR A 322 -6.35 8.19 4.68
C THR A 322 -6.24 6.67 4.61
N SER A 323 -6.73 5.98 5.63
CA SER A 323 -6.70 4.52 5.74
C SER A 323 -7.67 3.82 4.78
N GLY A 324 -7.57 2.50 4.66
CA GLY A 324 -8.52 1.68 3.89
C GLY A 324 -9.96 1.74 4.42
N GLU A 325 -10.17 2.15 5.67
CA GLU A 325 -11.48 2.49 6.22
C GLU A 325 -11.98 3.87 5.77
N ARG A 326 -11.19 4.60 4.97
CA ARG A 326 -11.39 6.01 4.63
C ARG A 326 -11.43 6.94 5.84
N ARG A 327 -10.66 6.62 6.85
CA ARG A 327 -10.43 7.49 7.99
C ARG A 327 -9.23 8.38 7.74
N VAL A 328 -9.44 9.70 7.72
CA VAL A 328 -8.37 10.71 7.61
C VAL A 328 -7.81 10.97 8.98
N GLN A 329 -6.53 10.69 9.17
CA GLN A 329 -5.83 10.86 10.44
C GLN A 329 -4.61 11.78 10.26
N ARG A 330 -4.42 12.69 11.21
CA ARG A 330 -3.28 13.59 11.28
C ARG A 330 -2.16 12.96 12.09
N PHE A 331 -0.94 13.15 11.67
CA PHE A 331 0.26 12.76 12.41
C PHE A 331 1.15 13.98 12.68
N TYR A 332 2.02 13.86 13.68
CA TYR A 332 2.85 14.94 14.20
C TYR A 332 4.32 14.55 14.18
N PRO A 333 5.25 15.53 14.07
CA PRO A 333 6.67 15.26 14.16
C PRO A 333 7.05 14.79 15.58
N VAL A 334 7.92 13.79 15.63
CA VAL A 334 8.52 13.26 16.87
C VAL A 334 10.03 13.42 16.90
N THR A 335 10.62 13.87 15.79
CA THR A 335 12.05 14.15 15.65
C THR A 335 12.27 15.38 14.75
N THR A 336 13.50 15.82 14.66
CA THR A 336 13.89 16.90 13.75
C THR A 336 14.19 16.38 12.34
N PRO A 337 14.00 17.21 11.29
CA PRO A 337 14.43 16.87 9.94
C PRO A 337 15.93 16.52 9.85
N LYS A 338 16.28 15.64 8.93
CA LYS A 338 17.67 15.27 8.66
C LYS A 338 18.28 16.27 7.68
N GLY A 339 19.33 16.99 8.13
CA GLY A 339 20.01 17.99 7.28
C GLY A 339 19.04 19.04 6.71
N ASP A 340 19.18 19.32 5.43
CA ASP A 340 18.38 20.28 4.68
C ASP A 340 17.20 19.64 3.92
N SER A 341 16.81 18.41 4.29
CA SER A 341 15.66 17.73 3.66
C SER A 341 14.36 18.51 3.81
N LEU A 342 13.52 18.50 2.77
CA LEU A 342 12.26 19.26 2.71
C LEU A 342 11.04 18.33 2.62
N PRO A 343 9.85 18.75 3.11
CA PRO A 343 8.61 18.04 2.85
C PRO A 343 8.32 17.95 1.36
N ASP A 344 7.73 16.85 0.91
CA ASP A 344 7.47 16.61 -0.51
C ASP A 344 6.53 17.67 -1.12
N PHE A 345 5.51 18.11 -0.37
CA PHE A 345 4.63 19.21 -0.80
C PHE A 345 5.37 20.56 -0.98
N GLU A 346 6.42 20.81 -0.19
CA GLU A 346 7.24 22.01 -0.32
C GLU A 346 8.16 21.91 -1.54
N ILE A 347 8.77 20.75 -1.79
CA ILE A 347 9.59 20.52 -2.99
C ILE A 347 8.74 20.75 -4.24
N ALA A 348 7.53 20.15 -4.29
CA ALA A 348 6.59 20.37 -5.39
C ALA A 348 6.21 21.86 -5.57
N ALA A 349 6.02 22.59 -4.47
CA ALA A 349 5.71 24.01 -4.52
C ALA A 349 6.88 24.88 -5.03
N ARG A 350 8.12 24.54 -4.65
CA ARG A 350 9.32 25.23 -5.15
C ARG A 350 9.54 24.98 -6.64
N ILE A 351 9.41 23.74 -7.10
CA ILE A 351 9.45 23.41 -8.54
C ILE A 351 8.32 24.15 -9.28
N GLY A 352 7.12 24.16 -8.72
CA GLY A 352 5.98 24.88 -9.28
C GLY A 352 6.23 26.36 -9.46
N ALA A 353 6.91 27.00 -8.51
CA ALA A 353 7.27 28.43 -8.60
C ALA A 353 8.19 28.73 -9.80
N GLU A 354 9.16 27.86 -10.12
CA GLU A 354 10.00 27.97 -11.33
C GLU A 354 9.16 27.85 -12.61
N LEU A 355 8.10 27.06 -12.57
CA LEU A 355 7.19 26.86 -13.71
C LEU A 355 6.03 27.85 -13.76
N GLY A 356 5.99 28.82 -12.85
CA GLY A 356 4.97 29.86 -12.80
C GLY A 356 3.62 29.42 -12.20
N ILE A 357 3.58 28.32 -11.47
CA ILE A 357 2.41 27.91 -10.69
C ILE A 357 2.60 28.21 -9.20
N GLU A 358 1.62 28.86 -8.58
CA GLU A 358 1.63 29.14 -7.16
C GLU A 358 0.97 27.98 -6.38
N LEU A 359 1.77 27.06 -5.83
CA LEU A 359 1.34 26.06 -4.87
C LEU A 359 1.66 26.49 -3.45
N LYS A 360 0.79 26.17 -2.48
CA LYS A 360 1.07 26.41 -1.07
C LYS A 360 2.05 25.32 -0.58
N GLY A 361 3.19 25.72 -0.02
CA GLY A 361 4.27 24.79 0.31
C GLY A 361 4.95 25.03 1.65
N ARG A 362 4.52 26.02 2.43
CA ARG A 362 5.25 26.37 3.67
C ARG A 362 4.89 25.47 4.86
N PHE A 363 3.60 25.11 4.99
CA PHE A 363 3.09 24.28 6.08
C PHE A 363 1.98 23.37 5.55
N PRO A 364 1.86 22.13 6.03
CA PRO A 364 0.80 21.23 5.59
C PRO A 364 -0.59 21.74 5.98
N SER A 365 -0.69 22.47 7.10
CA SER A 365 -1.94 23.14 7.54
C SER A 365 -2.44 24.25 6.58
N ILE A 366 -1.62 24.70 5.64
CA ILE A 366 -2.01 25.64 4.58
C ILE A 366 -2.35 24.90 3.27
N VAL A 367 -1.74 23.75 3.03
CA VAL A 367 -2.03 22.88 1.87
C VAL A 367 -3.37 22.18 2.06
N PHE A 368 -3.60 21.59 3.23
CA PHE A 368 -4.78 20.78 3.53
C PHE A 368 -6.14 21.47 3.25
N PRO A 369 -6.36 22.76 3.57
CA PRO A 369 -7.62 23.43 3.22
C PRO A 369 -7.88 23.53 1.71
N GLN A 370 -6.85 23.55 0.87
CA GLN A 370 -7.02 23.52 -0.59
C GLN A 370 -7.41 22.10 -1.04
N LEU A 371 -6.73 21.08 -0.52
CA LEU A 371 -7.06 19.70 -0.73
C LEU A 371 -8.52 19.42 -0.30
N ALA A 372 -8.89 19.83 0.91
CA ALA A 372 -10.25 19.62 1.44
C ALA A 372 -11.33 20.28 0.59
N LYS A 373 -11.04 21.40 -0.05
CA LYS A 373 -11.97 22.08 -0.96
C LYS A 373 -12.13 21.39 -2.31
N GLU A 374 -11.05 20.77 -2.81
CA GLU A 374 -11.01 20.26 -4.19
C GLU A 374 -11.25 18.75 -4.28
N VAL A 375 -10.92 17.99 -3.23
CA VAL A 375 -11.05 16.52 -3.22
C VAL A 375 -12.43 16.12 -2.71
N PRO A 376 -13.22 15.38 -3.49
CA PRO A 376 -14.54 14.92 -3.07
C PRO A 376 -14.48 14.11 -1.77
N GLY A 377 -15.42 14.38 -0.86
CA GLY A 377 -15.48 13.71 0.44
C GLY A 377 -14.63 14.35 1.54
N TYR A 378 -13.68 15.25 1.21
CA TYR A 378 -12.86 15.96 2.20
C TYR A 378 -13.42 17.33 2.59
N ALA A 379 -14.53 17.74 2.00
CA ALA A 379 -15.19 19.00 2.34
C ALA A 379 -15.41 19.10 3.86
N ASP A 380 -15.22 20.30 4.39
CA ASP A 380 -15.38 20.61 5.83
C ASP A 380 -14.33 19.96 6.77
N LEU A 381 -13.35 19.25 6.26
CA LEU A 381 -12.21 18.80 7.06
C LEU A 381 -11.24 19.96 7.33
N SER A 382 -10.68 19.95 8.52
CA SER A 382 -9.61 20.85 8.92
C SER A 382 -8.67 20.16 9.89
N TYR A 383 -7.45 20.65 10.02
CA TYR A 383 -6.50 20.15 11.00
C TYR A 383 -7.03 20.24 12.43
N GLN A 384 -7.84 21.25 12.73
CA GLN A 384 -8.51 21.37 14.02
C GLN A 384 -9.50 20.22 14.23
N LYS A 385 -10.36 19.95 13.25
CA LYS A 385 -11.34 18.84 13.32
C LYS A 385 -10.68 17.48 13.43
N LEU A 386 -9.57 17.27 12.70
CA LEU A 386 -8.78 16.03 12.77
C LEU A 386 -8.07 15.84 14.13
N ALA A 387 -7.85 16.93 14.86
CA ALA A 387 -7.19 16.94 16.16
C ALA A 387 -8.17 17.00 17.33
N GLU A 388 -9.48 16.88 17.10
CA GLU A 388 -10.44 16.80 18.20
C GLU A 388 -10.12 15.61 19.09
N SER A 389 -9.76 15.90 20.34
CA SER A 389 -9.40 14.89 21.31
C SER A 389 -10.66 14.32 21.94
N HIS A 390 -10.71 13.01 22.06
CA HIS A 390 -11.71 12.28 22.79
C HIS A 390 -11.10 11.63 24.01
N GLU A 391 -11.87 11.51 25.08
CA GLU A 391 -11.42 10.77 26.27
C GLU A 391 -11.22 9.30 25.88
N GLN A 392 -9.99 8.81 25.96
CA GLN A 392 -9.63 7.50 25.45
C GLN A 392 -9.79 6.37 26.45
N TRP A 393 -9.49 6.65 27.70
CA TRP A 393 -9.65 5.69 28.76
C TRP A 393 -10.96 5.95 29.50
N PRO A 394 -11.85 4.97 29.59
CA PRO A 394 -12.77 5.01 30.67
C PRO A 394 -11.92 5.02 31.91
N ILE A 395 -11.90 6.06 32.60
CA ILE A 395 -11.54 6.36 34.00
C ILE A 395 -10.74 5.31 34.78
N ILE A 396 -10.55 4.11 34.28
CA ILE A 396 -9.74 3.02 34.83
C ILE A 396 -8.28 3.47 35.03
N GLY A 397 -7.83 4.48 34.29
CA GLY A 397 -6.51 5.04 34.37
C GLY A 397 -6.38 6.34 35.13
N ARG A 398 -7.35 6.76 35.94
CA ARG A 398 -7.20 7.98 36.75
C ARG A 398 -5.97 7.97 37.65
N GLU A 399 -5.45 6.78 37.95
CA GLU A 399 -4.22 6.55 38.71
C GLU A 399 -3.27 5.65 37.91
N ASP A 400 -3.13 5.87 36.62
CA ASP A 400 -2.13 5.16 35.84
C ASP A 400 -0.75 5.49 36.40
N LEU A 401 -0.07 4.48 36.89
CA LEU A 401 1.28 4.56 37.46
C LEU A 401 2.31 5.13 36.46
N TYR A 402 2.04 5.06 35.16
CA TYR A 402 2.92 5.55 34.10
C TYR A 402 2.71 7.03 33.80
N TYR A 403 1.51 7.57 33.99
CA TYR A 403 1.14 8.93 33.59
C TYR A 403 0.78 9.86 34.76
N GLY A 404 1.11 9.46 35.99
CA GLY A 404 0.96 10.31 37.15
C GLY A 404 -0.47 10.63 37.57
N GLY A 405 -1.44 9.77 37.24
CA GLY A 405 -2.81 9.86 37.72
C GLY A 405 -3.67 10.93 37.05
N THR A 406 -3.22 11.51 35.93
CA THR A 406 -4.01 12.42 35.11
C THR A 406 -4.81 11.65 34.09
N GLY A 407 -6.06 12.07 33.83
CA GLY A 407 -6.87 11.51 32.74
C GLY A 407 -6.08 11.58 31.44
N TYR A 408 -5.84 10.43 30.80
CA TYR A 408 -5.12 10.37 29.54
C TYR A 408 -6.02 10.92 28.43
N LYS A 409 -5.60 12.00 27.81
CA LYS A 409 -6.25 12.53 26.62
C LYS A 409 -5.36 12.30 25.44
N ASN A 410 -5.93 11.76 24.36
CA ASN A 410 -5.23 11.70 23.09
C ASN A 410 -5.35 13.06 22.37
N ASP A 411 -4.32 13.87 22.45
CA ASP A 411 -4.26 15.16 21.76
C ASP A 411 -4.14 15.00 20.23
N GLN A 412 -3.94 13.78 19.73
CA GLN A 412 -3.86 13.51 18.29
C GLN A 412 -5.22 13.31 17.64
N GLY A 413 -6.29 13.14 18.42
CA GLY A 413 -7.65 12.92 17.92
C GLY A 413 -7.87 11.52 17.30
N LEU A 414 -9.13 11.27 16.95
CA LEU A 414 -9.56 10.03 16.26
C LEU A 414 -9.31 10.09 14.75
N GLY A 415 -9.11 11.27 14.21
CA GLY A 415 -9.32 11.54 12.80
C GLY A 415 -10.82 11.61 12.45
N VAL A 416 -11.11 11.72 11.16
CA VAL A 416 -12.47 11.79 10.65
C VAL A 416 -12.72 10.67 9.67
N GLN A 417 -13.76 9.88 9.92
CA GLN A 417 -14.29 8.90 8.98
C GLN A 417 -15.02 9.64 7.87
N LEU A 418 -14.61 9.45 6.61
CA LEU A 418 -15.29 10.05 5.46
C LEU A 418 -16.59 9.32 5.15
N ALA A 419 -17.62 10.07 4.77
CA ALA A 419 -18.82 9.48 4.23
C ALA A 419 -18.56 8.89 2.83
N PRO A 420 -19.21 7.78 2.46
CA PRO A 420 -19.16 7.27 1.10
C PRO A 420 -19.71 8.31 0.10
N LEU A 421 -19.07 8.40 -1.07
CA LEU A 421 -19.50 9.32 -2.13
C LEU A 421 -20.78 8.85 -2.81
N GLY A 422 -21.14 7.57 -2.65
CA GLY A 422 -22.20 6.93 -3.39
C GLY A 422 -21.88 6.79 -4.87
N GLY A 423 -22.80 6.21 -5.60
CA GLY A 423 -22.62 6.00 -7.03
C GLY A 423 -23.36 4.77 -7.52
N THR A 424 -23.06 4.39 -8.75
CA THR A 424 -23.53 3.13 -9.34
C THR A 424 -22.32 2.24 -9.55
N VAL A 425 -22.40 0.98 -9.12
CA VAL A 425 -21.37 0.01 -9.44
C VAL A 425 -21.41 -0.27 -10.94
N PRO A 426 -20.27 -0.23 -11.66
CA PRO A 426 -20.26 -0.63 -13.06
C PRO A 426 -20.74 -2.08 -13.18
N SER A 427 -21.67 -2.37 -14.08
CA SER A 427 -22.22 -3.72 -14.25
C SER A 427 -21.22 -4.66 -14.93
N GLY A 428 -21.22 -5.95 -14.52
CA GLY A 428 -20.48 -7.02 -15.17
C GLY A 428 -19.08 -7.23 -14.58
N ALA A 429 -19.02 -7.60 -13.30
CA ALA A 429 -17.78 -8.11 -12.73
C ALA A 429 -17.23 -9.26 -13.60
N GLN A 430 -15.96 -9.21 -13.91
CA GLN A 430 -15.25 -10.21 -14.69
C GLN A 430 -14.27 -10.94 -13.77
N THR A 431 -13.75 -12.05 -14.23
CA THR A 431 -12.64 -12.74 -13.58
C THR A 431 -11.38 -12.54 -14.41
N ALA A 432 -10.28 -12.20 -13.78
CA ALA A 432 -9.00 -12.05 -14.47
C ALA A 432 -8.55 -13.39 -15.04
N LEU A 433 -7.99 -13.35 -16.25
CA LEU A 433 -7.49 -14.56 -16.90
C LEU A 433 -6.21 -15.04 -16.20
N MET A 434 -6.21 -16.31 -15.82
CA MET A 434 -5.01 -16.97 -15.31
C MET A 434 -4.12 -17.42 -16.48
N PRO A 435 -2.78 -17.37 -16.34
CA PRO A 435 -1.87 -17.90 -17.34
C PRO A 435 -2.09 -19.39 -17.58
N GLU A 436 -1.98 -19.84 -18.83
CA GLU A 436 -1.96 -21.27 -19.15
C GLU A 436 -0.58 -21.87 -18.82
N SER A 437 -0.46 -22.54 -17.68
CA SER A 437 0.79 -23.19 -17.24
C SER A 437 0.50 -24.33 -16.28
N ASP A 438 1.40 -25.33 -16.26
CA ASP A 438 1.34 -26.44 -15.28
C ASP A 438 1.60 -25.99 -13.84
N LEU A 439 2.30 -24.86 -13.67
CA LEU A 439 2.58 -24.24 -12.38
C LEU A 439 2.53 -22.72 -12.52
N ILE A 440 1.67 -22.10 -11.74
CA ILE A 440 1.42 -20.67 -11.75
C ILE A 440 1.93 -20.08 -10.44
N ALA A 441 2.84 -19.10 -10.50
CA ALA A 441 3.16 -18.29 -9.36
C ALA A 441 2.04 -17.29 -9.09
N VAL A 442 1.66 -17.16 -7.83
CA VAL A 442 0.71 -16.16 -7.35
C VAL A 442 1.38 -15.27 -6.30
N PRO A 443 1.21 -13.95 -6.41
CA PRO A 443 1.83 -13.01 -5.49
C PRO A 443 1.14 -13.02 -4.12
N VAL A 444 1.94 -13.02 -3.06
CA VAL A 444 1.46 -12.88 -1.68
C VAL A 444 2.22 -11.76 -0.95
N THR A 445 1.58 -11.18 0.05
CA THR A 445 2.19 -10.18 0.91
C THR A 445 2.59 -10.82 2.24
N THR A 446 3.74 -10.43 2.77
CA THR A 446 4.22 -10.87 4.09
C THR A 446 4.43 -9.65 5.00
N LEU A 447 4.20 -9.83 6.30
CA LEU A 447 4.40 -8.76 7.27
C LEU A 447 5.87 -8.31 7.31
N TYR A 448 6.79 -9.26 7.27
CA TYR A 448 8.24 -8.99 7.26
C TYR A 448 8.77 -9.20 5.85
N ASP A 449 9.03 -8.11 5.14
CA ASP A 449 9.48 -8.06 3.76
C ASP A 449 10.77 -7.21 3.61
N HIS A 450 11.24 -7.01 2.38
CA HIS A 450 12.35 -6.14 2.06
C HIS A 450 11.91 -4.70 1.76
N GLY A 451 10.76 -4.27 2.31
CA GLY A 451 10.26 -2.91 2.12
C GLY A 451 11.24 -1.84 2.60
N THR A 452 11.35 -0.75 1.84
CA THR A 452 12.32 0.34 2.00
C THR A 452 12.44 0.86 3.44
N THR A 453 11.34 1.00 4.16
CA THR A 453 11.34 1.51 5.54
C THR A 453 11.53 0.40 6.60
N LEU A 454 11.40 -0.86 6.21
CA LEU A 454 11.58 -2.00 7.11
C LEU A 454 13.03 -2.48 7.17
N LEU A 455 13.70 -2.54 6.02
CA LEU A 455 15.08 -3.00 5.89
C LEU A 455 16.08 -2.38 6.87
N PRO A 456 16.00 -1.08 7.24
CA PRO A 456 16.91 -0.49 8.23
C PRO A 456 16.71 -1.00 9.66
N SER A 457 15.68 -1.80 9.95
CA SER A 457 15.39 -2.28 11.31
C SER A 457 16.17 -3.54 11.65
N GLU A 458 17.29 -3.39 12.35
CA GLU A 458 18.08 -4.52 12.88
C GLU A 458 17.25 -5.40 13.83
N VAL A 459 16.26 -4.85 14.52
CA VAL A 459 15.38 -5.60 15.44
C VAL A 459 14.45 -6.54 14.66
N LEU A 460 13.99 -6.14 13.47
CA LEU A 460 13.12 -6.94 12.63
C LEU A 460 13.87 -7.84 11.63
N ALA A 461 15.14 -7.56 11.37
CA ALA A 461 15.96 -8.32 10.42
C ALA A 461 15.92 -9.86 10.67
N PRO A 462 15.99 -10.38 11.92
CA PRO A 462 15.90 -11.83 12.17
C PRO A 462 14.55 -12.44 11.83
N ARG A 463 13.49 -11.63 11.67
CA ARG A 463 12.14 -12.08 11.28
C ARG A 463 11.88 -11.97 9.79
N THR A 464 12.67 -11.16 9.08
CA THR A 464 12.54 -11.01 7.63
C THR A 464 13.11 -12.26 6.96
N PRO A 465 12.29 -13.05 6.28
CA PRO A 465 12.77 -14.25 5.61
C PRO A 465 13.65 -13.90 4.41
N VAL A 466 14.47 -14.85 3.99
CA VAL A 466 15.05 -14.81 2.64
C VAL A 466 13.93 -15.01 1.61
N PRO A 467 14.10 -14.57 0.35
CA PRO A 467 13.13 -14.86 -0.70
C PRO A 467 12.77 -16.33 -0.74
N PHE A 468 11.49 -16.65 -0.83
CA PHE A 468 10.99 -18.03 -0.74
C PHE A 468 9.92 -18.34 -1.79
N LEU A 469 9.73 -19.62 -2.01
CA LEU A 469 8.69 -20.21 -2.85
C LEU A 469 7.92 -21.24 -2.05
N VAL A 470 6.60 -21.12 -1.94
CA VAL A 470 5.78 -22.13 -1.28
C VAL A 470 5.11 -23.03 -2.32
N LEU A 471 5.29 -24.33 -2.19
CA LEU A 471 4.76 -25.35 -3.10
C LEU A 471 3.88 -26.38 -2.36
N ASN A 472 2.84 -26.85 -3.03
CA ASN A 472 2.17 -28.06 -2.61
C ASN A 472 3.14 -29.27 -2.69
N PRO A 473 3.05 -30.28 -1.79
CA PRO A 473 3.88 -31.48 -1.84
C PRO A 473 3.90 -32.18 -3.22
N ALA A 474 2.74 -32.24 -3.91
CA ALA A 474 2.65 -32.86 -5.23
C ALA A 474 3.43 -32.09 -6.32
N ASP A 475 3.41 -30.74 -6.24
CA ASP A 475 4.17 -29.90 -7.18
C ASP A 475 5.66 -29.90 -6.84
N ALA A 476 6.02 -29.91 -5.55
CA ALA A 476 7.40 -30.04 -5.12
C ALA A 476 8.02 -31.35 -5.63
N GLU A 477 7.29 -32.48 -5.57
CA GLU A 477 7.73 -33.76 -6.12
C GLU A 477 7.95 -33.70 -7.64
N LYS A 478 7.01 -33.12 -8.39
CA LYS A 478 7.14 -32.93 -9.85
C LYS A 478 8.38 -32.10 -10.21
N GLN A 479 8.64 -31.04 -9.44
CA GLN A 479 9.78 -30.15 -9.62
C GLN A 479 11.08 -30.72 -9.03
N LYS A 480 11.04 -31.88 -8.37
CA LYS A 480 12.17 -32.48 -7.63
C LYS A 480 12.75 -31.56 -6.56
N ALA A 481 11.93 -30.68 -6.02
CA ALA A 481 12.28 -29.75 -4.97
C ALA A 481 11.89 -30.33 -3.60
N THR A 482 12.68 -30.03 -2.59
CA THR A 482 12.41 -30.46 -1.21
C THR A 482 12.38 -29.23 -0.28
N ASP A 483 11.71 -29.37 0.84
CA ASP A 483 11.64 -28.32 1.85
C ASP A 483 13.04 -27.88 2.30
N GLY A 484 13.26 -26.55 2.36
CA GLY A 484 14.54 -25.94 2.67
C GLY A 484 15.55 -25.89 1.50
N MET A 485 15.25 -26.46 0.35
CA MET A 485 16.14 -26.43 -0.82
C MET A 485 16.18 -25.04 -1.45
N THR A 486 17.35 -24.61 -1.91
CA THR A 486 17.48 -23.38 -2.70
C THR A 486 17.35 -23.68 -4.19
N VAL A 487 16.47 -22.98 -4.88
CA VAL A 487 16.23 -23.12 -6.31
C VAL A 487 16.29 -21.77 -7.01
N SER A 488 16.51 -21.77 -8.32
CA SER A 488 16.33 -20.58 -9.16
C SER A 488 14.93 -20.60 -9.74
N VAL A 489 14.19 -19.54 -9.50
CA VAL A 489 12.83 -19.34 -10.07
C VAL A 489 12.91 -18.24 -11.12
N THR A 490 12.38 -18.51 -12.31
CA THR A 490 12.27 -17.50 -13.37
C THR A 490 10.81 -17.11 -13.53
N VAL A 491 10.52 -15.82 -13.35
CA VAL A 491 9.20 -15.19 -13.49
C VAL A 491 9.36 -13.96 -14.38
N ASN A 492 8.49 -13.80 -15.37
CA ASN A 492 8.50 -12.65 -16.27
C ASN A 492 9.88 -12.35 -16.88
N GLY A 493 10.69 -13.41 -17.12
CA GLY A 493 12.04 -13.31 -17.70
C GLY A 493 13.15 -12.98 -16.69
N ALA A 494 12.84 -12.60 -15.46
CA ALA A 494 13.80 -12.39 -14.39
C ALA A 494 13.99 -13.65 -13.54
N SER A 495 15.22 -13.94 -13.14
CA SER A 495 15.55 -15.12 -12.31
C SER A 495 15.99 -14.69 -10.91
N SER A 496 15.40 -15.31 -9.90
CA SER A 496 15.74 -15.08 -8.50
C SER A 496 16.03 -16.38 -7.77
N MET A 497 16.95 -16.33 -6.79
CA MET A 497 17.22 -17.47 -5.91
C MET A 497 16.25 -17.45 -4.74
N VAL A 498 15.55 -18.56 -4.50
CA VAL A 498 14.54 -18.67 -3.46
C VAL A 498 14.69 -19.97 -2.68
N VAL A 499 14.27 -19.97 -1.43
CA VAL A 499 14.20 -21.19 -0.61
C VAL A 499 12.80 -21.80 -0.73
N VAL A 500 12.73 -23.09 -1.02
CA VAL A 500 11.48 -23.84 -1.14
C VAL A 500 10.92 -24.10 0.25
N ILE A 501 9.62 -23.84 0.41
CA ILE A 501 8.80 -24.22 1.55
C ILE A 501 7.72 -25.16 1.01
N VAL A 502 7.52 -26.30 1.66
CA VAL A 502 6.48 -27.26 1.25
C VAL A 502 5.31 -27.19 2.21
N ASP A 503 4.12 -26.81 1.70
CA ASP A 503 2.90 -26.67 2.49
C ASP A 503 1.70 -27.34 1.77
N GLN A 504 1.05 -28.30 2.44
CA GLN A 504 -0.12 -29.00 1.94
C GLN A 504 -1.37 -28.12 1.79
N ASN A 505 -1.40 -26.93 2.41
CA ASN A 505 -2.53 -26.01 2.34
C ASN A 505 -2.55 -25.19 1.02
N ILE A 506 -1.50 -25.28 0.22
CA ILE A 506 -1.45 -24.62 -1.08
C ILE A 506 -2.16 -25.46 -2.13
N PRO A 507 -3.06 -24.91 -2.95
CA PRO A 507 -3.68 -25.62 -4.05
C PRO A 507 -2.63 -26.17 -5.04
N VAL A 508 -2.84 -27.40 -5.54
CA VAL A 508 -1.97 -28.02 -6.55
C VAL A 508 -2.01 -27.20 -7.84
N GLY A 509 -0.87 -27.02 -8.48
CA GLY A 509 -0.70 -26.20 -9.68
C GLY A 509 -0.39 -24.72 -9.39
N PHE A 510 -0.31 -24.35 -8.10
CA PHE A 510 0.04 -22.97 -7.69
C PHE A 510 1.27 -22.95 -6.79
N ALA A 511 2.01 -21.83 -6.89
CA ALA A 511 3.17 -21.56 -6.09
C ALA A 511 3.08 -20.15 -5.52
N LEU A 512 3.28 -19.97 -4.21
CA LEU A 512 3.27 -18.62 -3.63
C LEU A 512 4.65 -18.00 -3.72
N LEU A 513 4.71 -16.77 -4.23
CA LEU A 513 5.89 -15.93 -4.24
C LEU A 513 5.63 -14.61 -3.51
N PRO A 514 6.50 -14.19 -2.57
CA PRO A 514 6.31 -12.95 -1.84
C PRO A 514 6.64 -11.73 -2.70
N ARG A 515 5.76 -10.72 -2.62
CA ARG A 515 6.04 -9.36 -3.11
C ARG A 515 7.12 -8.69 -2.26
N SER A 516 7.73 -7.63 -2.78
CA SER A 516 8.71 -6.79 -2.06
C SER A 516 9.94 -7.56 -1.52
N MET A 517 10.37 -8.58 -2.25
CA MET A 517 11.58 -9.37 -1.94
C MET A 517 12.53 -9.48 -3.14
N GLY A 518 12.46 -8.55 -4.10
CA GLY A 518 13.30 -8.54 -5.29
C GLY A 518 12.90 -9.62 -6.32
N ILE A 519 11.67 -10.14 -6.25
CA ILE A 519 11.12 -11.10 -7.22
C ILE A 519 10.13 -10.35 -8.11
N SER A 520 10.28 -10.45 -9.44
CA SER A 520 9.41 -9.77 -10.42
C SER A 520 8.01 -10.40 -10.48
N ILE A 521 7.25 -10.33 -9.38
CA ILE A 521 5.90 -10.90 -9.23
C ILE A 521 4.90 -9.84 -8.76
N SER A 522 4.09 -9.31 -9.67
CA SER A 522 3.02 -8.36 -9.37
C SER A 522 1.62 -8.95 -9.59
N GLU A 523 1.53 -9.99 -10.42
CA GLU A 523 0.30 -10.67 -10.82
C GLU A 523 0.57 -12.16 -11.05
N PRO A 524 -0.47 -13.01 -11.15
CA PRO A 524 -0.30 -14.43 -11.48
C PRO A 524 0.52 -14.62 -12.75
N SER A 525 1.56 -15.44 -12.67
CA SER A 525 2.52 -15.61 -13.78
C SER A 525 2.98 -17.06 -13.89
N ALA A 526 3.21 -17.52 -15.11
CA ALA A 526 3.88 -18.81 -15.33
C ALA A 526 5.31 -18.76 -14.77
N ILE A 527 5.76 -19.86 -14.16
CA ILE A 527 7.11 -19.95 -13.61
C ILE A 527 7.88 -21.15 -14.12
N GLU A 528 9.20 -21.00 -14.17
CA GLU A 528 10.15 -22.09 -14.34
C GLU A 528 11.00 -22.23 -13.07
N ILE A 529 11.16 -23.47 -12.60
CA ILE A 529 12.03 -23.78 -11.46
C ILE A 529 13.23 -24.57 -11.96
N ARG A 530 14.43 -24.15 -11.59
CA ARG A 530 15.69 -24.84 -11.89
C ARG A 530 16.48 -25.07 -10.62
N MET A 531 17.12 -26.23 -10.54
CA MET A 531 18.01 -26.55 -9.42
C MET A 531 19.21 -25.61 -9.43
N ALA A 532 19.63 -25.13 -8.27
CA ALA A 532 20.86 -24.34 -8.16
C ALA A 532 22.09 -25.20 -8.54
N GLU A 533 22.98 -24.62 -9.33
CA GLU A 533 24.23 -25.31 -9.71
C GLU A 533 25.03 -25.68 -8.44
N GLY A 534 25.32 -26.95 -8.24
CA GLY A 534 26.09 -27.46 -7.11
C GLY A 534 25.33 -28.30 -6.07
N GLN A 535 24.01 -28.45 -6.18
CA GLN A 535 23.21 -29.33 -5.31
C GLN A 535 22.86 -30.69 -5.93
N LEU A 536 23.37 -31.00 -7.12
CA LEU A 536 23.30 -32.32 -7.76
C LEU A 536 24.54 -33.14 -7.32
N ALA A 537 24.55 -33.63 -6.09
CA ALA A 537 25.52 -34.64 -5.66
C ALA A 537 24.84 -35.62 -4.65
#